data_5e6af026652a81905604efbd0c5ff6e4
#
_entry.id   5e6af026652a81905604efbd0c5ff6e4
#
_cell.length_a   1.000
_cell.length_b   1.000
_cell.length_c   1.000
_cell.angle_alpha   90.00
_cell.angle_beta   90.00
_cell.angle_gamma   90.00
#
_symmetry.space_group_name_H-M   'P 1'
#
loop_
_entity.id
_entity.type
_entity.pdbx_description
1 polymer ?
#
loop_
_entity_poly.entity_id
_entity_poly.type
_entity_poly.pdbx_seq_one_letter_code
_entity_poly.pdbx_strand_id
1 'polypeptide(L)'
;CFAYIWYSVYEEQFGFWRRGNWAVVGLYVLVIFFFTKVFGGYNIGYMRMTDIALSHILSILLSGIVGYLELCLICRDYVEPAPMLGVMAVETVFILPWIYIIRKLYTKLYPPRQMLVIYGHYAPDELISKINTRRDKYNICGSVSYEIGHEKLYPMIREYNAVVLCDLPAQARNQIMKFCYQESIRTYVTPKISD
;
A
#
# COMPACT_ATOMS: atom_id res chain seq x y z
N CYS A 1 -1.93 12.33 20.09
CA CYS A 1 -0.79 12.17 21.03
C CYS A 1 -0.04 13.49 21.18
N PHE A 2 0.51 14.08 20.11
CA PHE A 2 1.28 15.33 20.17
C PHE A 2 0.51 16.47 20.85
N ALA A 3 -0.75 16.74 20.46
CA ALA A 3 -1.56 17.78 21.09
C ALA A 3 -1.68 17.63 22.61
N TYR A 4 -1.87 16.41 23.10
CA TYR A 4 -1.97 16.17 24.54
C TYR A 4 -0.68 16.54 25.27
N ILE A 5 0.47 16.14 24.77
CA ILE A 5 1.77 16.47 25.39
C ILE A 5 2.07 17.95 25.23
N TRP A 6 1.73 18.56 24.09
CA TRP A 6 1.83 20.02 23.93
C TRP A 6 1.12 20.75 25.07
N TYR A 7 -0.16 20.44 25.32
CA TYR A 7 -0.96 21.09 26.34
C TYR A 7 -0.60 20.70 27.79
N SER A 8 -0.03 19.52 28.02
CA SER A 8 0.29 19.05 29.38
C SER A 8 1.70 19.39 29.84
N VAL A 9 2.65 19.56 28.93
CA VAL A 9 4.07 19.71 29.27
C VAL A 9 4.62 21.05 28.78
N TYR A 10 4.29 21.45 27.57
CA TYR A 10 4.93 22.60 26.93
C TYR A 10 4.13 23.91 27.06
N GLU A 11 2.81 23.87 27.16
CA GLU A 11 1.98 25.07 27.25
C GLU A 11 2.30 25.90 28.52
N GLU A 12 2.58 25.25 29.67
CA GLU A 12 2.94 25.94 30.90
C GLU A 12 4.26 26.71 30.82
N GLN A 13 5.17 26.24 29.97
CA GLN A 13 6.50 26.85 29.81
C GLN A 13 6.54 27.93 28.73
N PHE A 14 5.64 27.88 27.74
CA PHE A 14 5.75 28.67 26.49
C PHE A 14 4.47 29.41 26.11
N GLY A 15 3.71 29.85 27.06
CA GLY A 15 2.51 30.68 27.00
C GLY A 15 2.17 31.39 25.67
N PHE A 16 1.88 30.64 24.62
CA PHE A 16 1.34 31.22 23.41
C PHE A 16 -0.12 31.66 23.60
N TRP A 17 -0.47 32.82 23.09
CA TRP A 17 -1.86 33.23 22.95
C TRP A 17 -2.65 32.12 22.26
N ARG A 18 -3.88 31.85 22.69
CA ARG A 18 -4.81 30.77 22.34
C ARG A 18 -4.72 30.25 20.90
N ARG A 19 -4.43 31.09 19.90
CA ARG A 19 -4.33 30.67 18.48
C ARG A 19 -2.97 30.08 18.09
N GLY A 20 -1.91 30.45 18.79
CA GLY A 20 -0.56 29.96 18.50
C GLY A 20 -0.41 28.47 18.80
N ASN A 21 -0.99 27.96 19.88
CA ASN A 21 -0.96 26.55 20.25
C ASN A 21 -1.59 25.66 19.17
N TRP A 22 -2.69 26.08 18.57
CA TRP A 22 -3.32 25.36 17.46
C TRP A 22 -2.47 25.37 16.18
N ALA A 23 -1.70 26.43 15.96
CA ALA A 23 -0.79 26.49 14.81
C ALA A 23 0.35 25.47 14.93
N VAL A 24 0.95 25.32 16.12
CA VAL A 24 2.00 24.31 16.38
C VAL A 24 1.46 22.89 16.19
N VAL A 25 0.31 22.58 16.78
CA VAL A 25 -0.33 21.27 16.61
C VAL A 25 -0.69 21.03 15.12
N GLY A 26 -1.21 22.06 14.45
CA GLY A 26 -1.55 21.98 13.02
C GLY A 26 -0.33 21.76 12.13
N LEU A 27 0.80 22.41 12.43
CA LEU A 27 2.04 22.23 11.70
C LEU A 27 2.59 20.80 11.86
N TYR A 28 2.59 20.28 13.09
CA TYR A 28 2.99 18.88 13.32
C TYR A 28 2.13 17.89 12.51
N VAL A 29 0.80 18.07 12.48
CA VAL A 29 -0.12 17.25 11.70
C VAL A 29 0.17 17.36 10.20
N LEU A 30 0.45 18.55 9.69
CA LEU A 30 0.83 18.74 8.29
C LEU A 30 2.14 18.05 7.93
N VAL A 31 3.14 18.13 8.81
CA VAL A 31 4.45 17.50 8.61
C VAL A 31 4.33 15.98 8.57
N ILE A 32 3.60 15.37 9.53
CA ILE A 32 3.39 13.92 9.53
C ILE A 32 2.60 13.46 8.30
N PHE A 33 1.57 14.22 7.89
CA PHE A 33 0.82 13.94 6.66
C PHE A 33 1.71 14.02 5.43
N PHE A 34 2.55 15.03 5.33
CA PHE A 34 3.48 15.23 4.22
C PHE A 34 4.46 14.05 4.10
N PHE A 35 5.15 13.68 5.18
CA PHE A 35 6.08 12.56 5.15
C PHE A 35 5.38 11.23 4.87
N THR A 36 4.22 10.98 5.45
CA THR A 36 3.43 9.76 5.17
C THR A 36 3.07 9.66 3.68
N LYS A 37 2.75 10.78 3.04
CA LYS A 37 2.47 10.84 1.61
C LYS A 37 3.74 10.61 0.78
N VAL A 38 4.85 11.26 1.14
CA VAL A 38 6.16 11.11 0.44
C VAL A 38 6.63 9.66 0.48
N PHE A 39 6.55 8.99 1.62
CA PHE A 39 6.94 7.58 1.76
C PHE A 39 5.89 6.58 1.26
N GLY A 40 4.77 7.05 0.73
CA GLY A 40 3.74 6.19 0.16
C GLY A 40 2.90 5.42 1.17
N GLY A 41 2.86 5.84 2.45
CA GLY A 41 2.09 5.17 3.52
C GLY A 41 0.59 5.06 3.25
N TYR A 42 0.04 5.86 2.35
CA TYR A 42 -1.37 5.79 1.92
C TYR A 42 -1.62 4.80 0.77
N ASN A 43 -0.58 4.18 0.19
CA ASN A 43 -0.72 3.28 -0.95
C ASN A 43 -1.10 1.85 -0.53
N ILE A 44 -2.18 1.69 0.24
CA ILE A 44 -2.62 0.44 0.87
C ILE A 44 -2.87 -0.68 -0.16
N GLY A 45 -3.39 -0.34 -1.34
CA GLY A 45 -3.70 -1.30 -2.41
C GLY A 45 -2.49 -1.77 -3.22
N TYR A 46 -1.32 -1.12 -3.10
CA TYR A 46 -0.13 -1.41 -3.93
C TYR A 46 1.05 -1.95 -3.13
N MET A 47 1.26 -1.43 -1.93
CA MET A 47 2.40 -1.79 -1.09
C MET A 47 2.13 -3.02 -0.21
N ARG A 48 3.20 -3.69 0.23
CA ARG A 48 3.11 -4.75 1.24
C ARG A 48 2.82 -4.12 2.59
N MET A 49 2.26 -4.90 3.52
CA MET A 49 1.97 -4.42 4.87
C MET A 49 3.22 -3.91 5.61
N THR A 50 4.33 -4.62 5.44
CA THR A 50 5.63 -4.24 6.00
C THR A 50 6.12 -2.89 5.48
N ASP A 51 5.95 -2.64 4.17
CA ASP A 51 6.40 -1.40 3.54
C ASP A 51 5.56 -0.21 4.00
N ILE A 52 4.23 -0.40 4.17
CA ILE A 52 3.34 0.60 4.74
C ILE A 52 3.72 0.90 6.19
N ALA A 53 3.99 -0.14 7.00
CA ALA A 53 4.40 0.03 8.38
C ALA A 53 5.74 0.80 8.48
N LEU A 54 6.73 0.43 7.68
CA LEU A 54 8.01 1.15 7.59
C LEU A 54 7.83 2.60 7.16
N SER A 55 6.97 2.86 6.16
CA SER A 55 6.66 4.22 5.71
C SER A 55 6.08 5.08 6.84
N HIS A 56 5.17 4.54 7.63
CA HIS A 56 4.60 5.26 8.77
C HIS A 56 5.61 5.46 9.90
N ILE A 57 6.40 4.45 10.25
CA ILE A 57 7.44 4.56 11.28
C ILE A 57 8.46 5.64 10.88
N LEU A 58 8.92 5.63 9.64
CA LEU A 58 9.86 6.63 9.13
C LEU A 58 9.23 8.04 9.12
N SER A 59 7.94 8.14 8.78
CA SER A 59 7.21 9.40 8.86
C SER A 59 7.12 9.94 10.28
N ILE A 60 6.83 9.09 11.27
CA ILE A 60 6.79 9.46 12.69
C ILE A 60 8.17 9.93 13.16
N LEU A 61 9.23 9.20 12.80
CA LEU A 61 10.61 9.56 13.16
C LEU A 61 11.00 10.93 12.62
N LEU A 62 10.80 11.18 11.31
CA LEU A 62 11.15 12.47 10.72
C LEU A 62 10.26 13.60 11.20
N SER A 63 8.96 13.36 11.36
CA SER A 63 8.05 14.36 11.93
C SER A 63 8.39 14.67 13.38
N GLY A 64 8.82 13.68 14.15
CA GLY A 64 9.30 13.86 15.52
C GLY A 64 10.55 14.73 15.58
N ILE A 65 11.53 14.51 14.69
CA ILE A 65 12.73 15.33 14.59
C ILE A 65 12.38 16.76 14.22
N VAL A 66 11.55 16.97 13.19
CA VAL A 66 11.12 18.31 12.77
C VAL A 66 10.34 19.00 13.87
N GLY A 67 9.40 18.31 14.51
CA GLY A 67 8.62 18.86 15.63
C GLY A 67 9.50 19.22 16.84
N TYR A 68 10.51 18.41 17.15
CA TYR A 68 11.46 18.72 18.21
C TYR A 68 12.29 19.97 17.88
N LEU A 69 12.78 20.10 16.63
CA LEU A 69 13.48 21.30 16.20
C LEU A 69 12.58 22.53 16.24
N GLU A 70 11.31 22.40 15.87
CA GLU A 70 10.31 23.46 15.99
C GLU A 70 10.16 23.91 17.44
N LEU A 71 10.05 22.96 18.40
CA LEU A 71 9.98 23.25 19.81
C LEU A 71 11.22 24.02 20.28
N CYS A 72 12.42 23.58 19.96
CA CYS A 72 13.65 24.26 20.33
C CYS A 72 13.74 25.68 19.75
N LEU A 73 13.25 25.90 18.52
CA LEU A 73 13.21 27.22 17.90
C LEU A 73 12.22 28.16 18.60
N ILE A 74 11.05 27.65 18.97
CA ILE A 74 10.02 28.42 19.67
C ILE A 74 10.54 28.82 21.05
N CYS A 75 11.15 27.87 21.76
CA CYS A 75 11.65 28.06 23.13
C CYS A 75 12.94 28.87 23.19
N ARG A 76 13.65 29.00 22.08
CA ARG A 76 15.01 29.57 21.99
C ARG A 76 16.02 28.94 22.95
N ASP A 77 15.76 27.71 23.38
CA ASP A 77 16.57 26.95 24.30
C ASP A 77 16.41 25.45 24.03
N TYR A 78 17.29 24.65 24.61
CA TYR A 78 17.19 23.20 24.55
C TYR A 78 16.03 22.71 25.42
N VAL A 79 15.08 22.05 24.78
CA VAL A 79 13.93 21.42 25.44
C VAL A 79 14.24 19.97 25.73
N GLU A 80 13.77 19.45 26.86
CA GLU A 80 13.96 18.03 27.17
C GLU A 80 13.30 17.14 26.09
N PRO A 81 14.07 16.22 25.46
CA PRO A 81 13.56 15.40 24.36
C PRO A 81 12.65 14.24 24.80
N ALA A 82 12.68 13.87 26.10
CA ALA A 82 11.98 12.70 26.61
C ALA A 82 10.46 12.72 26.31
N PRO A 83 9.70 13.82 26.49
CA PRO A 83 8.29 13.86 26.14
C PRO A 83 8.03 13.63 24.66
N MET A 84 8.90 14.17 23.77
CA MET A 84 8.76 13.99 22.32
C MET A 84 9.03 12.55 21.89
N LEU A 85 10.04 11.90 22.48
CA LEU A 85 10.29 10.48 22.28
C LEU A 85 9.09 9.63 22.74
N GLY A 86 8.45 10.01 23.84
CA GLY A 86 7.21 9.40 24.32
C GLY A 86 6.07 9.50 23.29
N VAL A 87 5.88 10.68 22.66
CA VAL A 87 4.91 10.85 21.55
C VAL A 87 5.17 9.89 20.43
N MET A 88 6.41 9.85 19.95
CA MET A 88 6.81 9.00 18.83
C MET A 88 6.60 7.51 19.13
N ALA A 89 6.93 7.08 20.36
CA ALA A 89 6.70 5.70 20.79
C ALA A 89 5.20 5.36 20.81
N VAL A 90 4.37 6.20 21.40
CA VAL A 90 2.92 6.03 21.46
C VAL A 90 2.31 6.02 20.07
N GLU A 91 2.69 6.95 19.19
CA GLU A 91 2.21 7.00 17.80
C GLU A 91 2.58 5.73 17.04
N THR A 92 3.81 5.21 17.22
CA THR A 92 4.25 3.95 16.62
C THR A 92 3.42 2.76 17.11
N VAL A 93 3.10 2.70 18.40
CA VAL A 93 2.26 1.62 18.97
C VAL A 93 0.84 1.67 18.39
N PHE A 94 0.26 2.86 18.22
CA PHE A 94 -1.11 3.00 17.69
C PHE A 94 -1.20 2.79 16.17
N ILE A 95 -0.18 3.17 15.41
CA ILE A 95 -0.24 3.05 13.95
C ILE A 95 -0.22 1.60 13.46
N LEU A 96 0.47 0.70 14.15
CA LEU A 96 0.57 -0.70 13.75
C LEU A 96 -0.80 -1.42 13.71
N PRO A 97 -1.61 -1.43 14.79
CA PRO A 97 -2.95 -2.00 14.76
C PRO A 97 -3.88 -1.25 13.80
N TRP A 98 -3.72 0.08 13.65
CA TRP A 98 -4.48 0.87 12.69
C TRP A 98 -4.25 0.42 11.24
N ILE A 99 -2.99 0.21 10.84
CA ILE A 99 -2.63 -0.32 9.51
C ILE A 99 -3.28 -1.70 9.28
N TYR A 100 -3.26 -2.55 10.29
CA TYR A 100 -3.89 -3.87 10.21
C TYR A 100 -5.42 -3.78 9.99
N ILE A 101 -6.09 -2.90 10.74
CA ILE A 101 -7.54 -2.68 10.64
C ILE A 101 -7.91 -2.14 9.25
N ILE A 102 -7.21 -1.09 8.80
CA ILE A 102 -7.47 -0.47 7.48
C ILE A 102 -7.24 -1.48 6.36
N ARG A 103 -6.18 -2.28 6.44
CA ARG A 103 -5.93 -3.31 5.43
C ARG A 103 -7.04 -4.36 5.40
N LYS A 104 -7.50 -4.84 6.56
CA LYS A 104 -8.62 -5.78 6.65
C LYS A 104 -9.91 -5.19 6.05
N LEU A 105 -10.16 -3.91 6.32
CA LEU A 105 -11.28 -3.18 5.73
C LEU A 105 -11.13 -3.04 4.21
N TYR A 106 -9.93 -2.70 3.74
CA TYR A 106 -9.62 -2.56 2.32
C TYR A 106 -9.83 -3.88 1.56
N THR A 107 -9.31 -5.01 2.07
CA THR A 107 -9.49 -6.32 1.43
C THR A 107 -10.94 -6.79 1.45
N LYS A 108 -11.74 -6.36 2.42
CA LYS A 108 -13.19 -6.63 2.44
C LYS A 108 -13.96 -5.81 1.40
N LEU A 109 -13.56 -4.55 1.18
CA LEU A 109 -14.20 -3.67 0.19
C LEU A 109 -13.72 -3.98 -1.24
N TYR A 110 -12.47 -4.39 -1.39
CA TYR A 110 -11.83 -4.72 -2.66
C TYR A 110 -11.27 -6.15 -2.61
N PRO A 111 -12.14 -7.17 -2.79
CA PRO A 111 -11.71 -8.56 -2.76
C PRO A 111 -10.67 -8.83 -3.86
N PRO A 112 -9.74 -9.76 -3.64
CA PRO A 112 -8.72 -10.12 -4.61
C PRO A 112 -9.38 -10.62 -5.89
N ARG A 113 -8.81 -10.21 -7.03
CA ARG A 113 -9.35 -10.59 -8.33
C ARG A 113 -9.09 -12.04 -8.61
N GLN A 114 -10.15 -12.74 -8.99
CA GLN A 114 -10.05 -14.11 -9.48
C GLN A 114 -9.44 -14.09 -10.89
N MET A 115 -8.34 -14.81 -11.06
CA MET A 115 -7.55 -14.81 -12.27
C MET A 115 -7.42 -16.21 -12.86
N LEU A 116 -7.50 -16.30 -14.19
CA LEU A 116 -7.17 -17.48 -14.96
C LEU A 116 -5.80 -17.27 -15.61
N VAL A 117 -4.91 -18.25 -15.49
CA VAL A 117 -3.63 -18.26 -16.22
C VAL A 117 -3.80 -19.08 -17.49
N ILE A 118 -3.54 -18.46 -18.63
CA ILE A 118 -3.50 -19.13 -19.94
C ILE A 118 -2.06 -19.24 -20.38
N TYR A 119 -1.59 -20.45 -20.61
CA TYR A 119 -0.20 -20.71 -20.92
C TYR A 119 -0.04 -21.46 -22.28
N GLY A 120 1.16 -21.36 -22.83
CA GLY A 120 1.55 -22.06 -24.03
C GLY A 120 1.90 -23.53 -23.79
N HIS A 121 3.14 -23.91 -24.04
CA HIS A 121 3.58 -25.31 -23.95
C HIS A 121 3.90 -25.77 -22.53
N TYR A 122 4.33 -24.85 -21.64
CA TYR A 122 4.75 -25.20 -20.28
C TYR A 122 3.85 -24.55 -19.24
N ALA A 123 3.42 -25.36 -18.25
CA ALA A 123 2.66 -24.86 -17.12
C ALA A 123 3.52 -23.88 -16.29
N PRO A 124 3.05 -22.66 -16.01
CA PRO A 124 3.84 -21.63 -15.36
C PRO A 124 3.78 -21.74 -13.82
N ASP A 125 4.13 -22.90 -13.26
CA ASP A 125 4.02 -23.17 -11.82
C ASP A 125 4.83 -22.20 -10.97
N GLU A 126 6.02 -21.82 -11.45
CA GLU A 126 6.86 -20.81 -10.77
C GLU A 126 6.22 -19.43 -10.80
N LEU A 127 5.61 -19.04 -11.91
CA LEU A 127 4.87 -17.78 -12.00
C LEU A 127 3.65 -17.78 -11.09
N ILE A 128 2.90 -18.88 -11.06
CA ILE A 128 1.73 -19.05 -10.20
C ILE A 128 2.14 -18.95 -8.73
N SER A 129 3.26 -19.58 -8.34
CA SER A 129 3.77 -19.49 -6.98
C SER A 129 4.17 -18.06 -6.62
N LYS A 130 4.86 -17.34 -7.51
CA LYS A 130 5.25 -15.92 -7.32
C LYS A 130 4.04 -15.00 -7.21
N ILE A 131 3.02 -15.16 -8.04
CA ILE A 131 1.80 -14.35 -7.97
C ILE A 131 1.02 -14.67 -6.68
N ASN A 132 0.96 -15.92 -6.27
CA ASN A 132 0.27 -16.36 -5.05
C ASN A 132 0.95 -15.85 -3.75
N THR A 133 2.16 -15.29 -3.79
CA THR A 133 2.72 -14.57 -2.64
C THR A 133 1.93 -13.29 -2.31
N ARG A 134 1.15 -12.78 -3.27
CA ARG A 134 0.30 -11.58 -3.15
C ARG A 134 -1.19 -11.92 -3.22
N ARG A 135 -1.63 -12.92 -2.45
CA ARG A 135 -3.05 -13.33 -2.35
C ARG A 135 -4.00 -12.23 -1.91
N ASP A 136 -3.48 -11.19 -1.30
CA ASP A 136 -4.22 -9.98 -0.93
C ASP A 136 -4.75 -9.20 -2.15
N LYS A 137 -4.12 -9.36 -3.31
CA LYS A 137 -4.44 -8.62 -4.54
C LYS A 137 -4.86 -9.52 -5.69
N TYR A 138 -4.22 -10.67 -5.81
CA TYR A 138 -4.38 -11.61 -6.92
C TYR A 138 -4.68 -13.00 -6.39
N ASN A 139 -5.70 -13.63 -6.93
CA ASN A 139 -6.05 -15.02 -6.62
C ASN A 139 -6.12 -15.80 -7.93
N ILE A 140 -5.11 -16.63 -8.17
CA ILE A 140 -5.14 -17.55 -9.31
C ILE A 140 -6.02 -18.73 -8.96
N CYS A 141 -7.19 -18.81 -9.62
CA CYS A 141 -8.18 -19.86 -9.38
C CYS A 141 -8.03 -21.03 -10.36
N GLY A 142 -7.31 -20.85 -11.47
CA GLY A 142 -7.09 -21.91 -12.43
C GLY A 142 -5.98 -21.60 -13.43
N SER A 143 -5.49 -22.64 -14.08
CA SER A 143 -4.55 -22.54 -15.20
C SER A 143 -5.01 -23.45 -16.33
N VAL A 144 -4.87 -22.98 -17.57
CA VAL A 144 -5.32 -23.70 -18.75
C VAL A 144 -4.37 -23.49 -19.92
N SER A 145 -4.12 -24.55 -20.70
CA SER A 145 -3.38 -24.43 -21.95
C SER A 145 -4.25 -23.80 -23.04
N TYR A 146 -3.68 -22.89 -23.85
CA TYR A 146 -4.40 -22.31 -24.99
C TYR A 146 -4.77 -23.35 -26.07
N GLU A 147 -4.13 -24.51 -26.07
CA GLU A 147 -4.34 -25.59 -27.04
C GLU A 147 -5.71 -26.27 -26.96
N ILE A 148 -6.45 -26.05 -25.88
CA ILE A 148 -7.84 -26.56 -25.72
C ILE A 148 -8.83 -26.00 -26.76
N GLY A 149 -8.40 -24.97 -27.51
CA GLY A 149 -9.18 -24.31 -28.55
C GLY A 149 -10.11 -23.19 -28.01
N HIS A 150 -10.39 -22.24 -28.90
CA HIS A 150 -11.13 -21.03 -28.56
C HIS A 150 -12.56 -21.29 -28.08
N GLU A 151 -13.21 -22.36 -28.60
CA GLU A 151 -14.58 -22.69 -28.21
C GLU A 151 -14.75 -23.02 -26.73
N LYS A 152 -13.75 -23.68 -26.14
CA LYS A 152 -13.76 -24.01 -24.71
C LYS A 152 -13.13 -22.91 -23.86
N LEU A 153 -12.14 -22.22 -24.41
CA LEU A 153 -11.36 -21.21 -23.69
C LEU A 153 -12.19 -19.93 -23.39
N TYR A 154 -12.94 -19.44 -24.36
CA TYR A 154 -13.70 -18.20 -24.21
C TYR A 154 -14.82 -18.26 -23.16
N PRO A 155 -15.62 -19.31 -23.02
CA PRO A 155 -16.55 -19.45 -21.92
C PRO A 155 -15.84 -19.45 -20.54
N MET A 156 -14.71 -20.14 -20.42
CA MET A 156 -13.92 -20.14 -19.18
C MET A 156 -13.42 -18.75 -18.82
N ILE A 157 -12.91 -17.98 -19.80
CA ILE A 157 -12.41 -16.61 -19.55
C ILE A 157 -13.50 -15.72 -18.94
N ARG A 158 -14.77 -15.88 -19.35
CA ARG A 158 -15.90 -15.07 -18.84
C ARG A 158 -16.19 -15.28 -17.36
N GLU A 159 -15.80 -16.41 -16.79
CA GLU A 159 -15.99 -16.72 -15.37
C GLU A 159 -15.02 -15.95 -14.46
N TYR A 160 -13.97 -15.33 -15.03
CA TYR A 160 -12.89 -14.69 -14.28
C TYR A 160 -12.86 -13.17 -14.47
N ASN A 161 -12.37 -12.47 -13.46
CA ASN A 161 -12.24 -11.01 -13.50
C ASN A 161 -11.00 -10.52 -14.24
N ALA A 162 -10.02 -11.41 -14.42
CA ALA A 162 -8.78 -11.11 -15.12
C ALA A 162 -8.10 -12.38 -15.66
N VAL A 163 -7.27 -12.20 -16.66
CA VAL A 163 -6.52 -13.27 -17.32
C VAL A 163 -5.03 -12.92 -17.35
N VAL A 164 -4.19 -13.90 -17.11
CA VAL A 164 -2.72 -13.81 -17.28
C VAL A 164 -2.34 -14.64 -18.49
N LEU A 165 -1.72 -14.00 -19.48
CA LEU A 165 -1.21 -14.66 -20.68
C LEU A 165 0.28 -14.93 -20.52
N CYS A 166 0.65 -16.20 -20.55
CA CYS A 166 2.02 -16.66 -20.34
C CYS A 166 2.50 -17.46 -21.56
N ASP A 167 3.59 -17.00 -22.15
CA ASP A 167 4.30 -17.69 -23.25
C ASP A 167 3.40 -18.17 -24.42
N LEU A 168 2.52 -17.30 -24.88
CA LEU A 168 1.62 -17.57 -25.99
C LEU A 168 2.23 -17.14 -27.33
N PRO A 169 1.96 -17.88 -28.44
CA PRO A 169 2.21 -17.38 -29.78
C PRO A 169 1.55 -16.02 -30.01
N ALA A 170 2.22 -15.15 -30.76
CA ALA A 170 1.75 -13.76 -30.95
C ALA A 170 0.32 -13.68 -31.50
N GLN A 171 -0.05 -14.56 -32.42
CA GLN A 171 -1.38 -14.61 -33.00
C GLN A 171 -2.46 -14.97 -31.96
N ALA A 172 -2.24 -16.08 -31.22
CA ALA A 172 -3.16 -16.52 -30.16
C ALA A 172 -3.31 -15.46 -29.06
N ARG A 173 -2.18 -14.87 -28.62
CA ARG A 173 -2.17 -13.80 -27.65
C ARG A 173 -3.04 -12.62 -28.09
N ASN A 174 -2.88 -12.15 -29.34
CA ASN A 174 -3.64 -11.02 -29.87
C ASN A 174 -5.15 -11.33 -29.95
N GLN A 175 -5.52 -12.54 -30.33
CA GLN A 175 -6.91 -12.97 -30.40
C GLN A 175 -7.55 -12.99 -29.01
N ILE A 176 -6.88 -13.58 -28.02
CA ILE A 176 -7.37 -13.64 -26.64
C ILE A 176 -7.44 -12.23 -26.04
N MET A 177 -6.42 -11.38 -26.27
CA MET A 177 -6.46 -9.99 -25.81
C MET A 177 -7.64 -9.20 -26.39
N LYS A 178 -7.92 -9.37 -27.69
CA LYS A 178 -9.06 -8.73 -28.36
C LYS A 178 -10.38 -9.19 -27.75
N PHE A 179 -10.53 -10.48 -27.49
CA PHE A 179 -11.70 -11.04 -26.83
C PHE A 179 -11.86 -10.50 -25.41
N CYS A 180 -10.82 -10.52 -24.61
CA CYS A 180 -10.83 -9.97 -23.25
C CYS A 180 -11.19 -8.47 -23.24
N TYR A 181 -10.69 -7.70 -24.20
CA TYR A 181 -11.02 -6.29 -24.35
C TYR A 181 -12.53 -6.09 -24.65
N GLN A 182 -13.10 -6.89 -25.53
CA GLN A 182 -14.52 -6.84 -25.85
C GLN A 182 -15.42 -7.16 -24.65
N GLU A 183 -14.98 -8.12 -23.82
CA GLU A 183 -15.71 -8.55 -22.61
C GLU A 183 -15.34 -7.70 -21.36
N SER A 184 -14.52 -6.65 -21.51
CA SER A 184 -14.06 -5.81 -20.40
C SER A 184 -13.28 -6.57 -19.30
N ILE A 185 -12.63 -7.69 -19.66
CA ILE A 185 -11.82 -8.52 -18.79
C ILE A 185 -10.37 -8.03 -18.81
N ARG A 186 -9.79 -7.82 -17.64
CA ARG A 186 -8.40 -7.33 -17.55
C ARG A 186 -7.40 -8.40 -17.97
N THR A 187 -6.45 -8.02 -18.83
CA THR A 187 -5.43 -8.90 -19.33
C THR A 187 -4.05 -8.46 -18.85
N TYR A 188 -3.31 -9.41 -18.31
CA TYR A 188 -1.91 -9.25 -17.93
C TYR A 188 -1.06 -10.14 -18.86
N VAL A 189 -0.01 -9.58 -19.40
CA VAL A 189 0.90 -10.31 -20.29
C VAL A 189 2.25 -10.43 -19.60
N THR A 190 2.76 -11.64 -19.45
CA THR A 190 4.12 -11.82 -18.98
C THR A 190 5.09 -11.58 -20.13
N PRO A 191 6.22 -10.89 -19.90
CA PRO A 191 7.27 -10.79 -20.91
C PRO A 191 7.76 -12.20 -21.23
N LYS A 192 8.04 -12.44 -22.51
CA LYS A 192 8.68 -13.67 -22.95
C LYS A 192 10.09 -13.67 -22.39
N ILE A 193 10.42 -14.62 -21.53
CA ILE A 193 11.80 -14.85 -21.13
C ILE A 193 12.36 -15.67 -22.30
N SER A 194 13.02 -14.97 -23.22
CA SER A 194 13.84 -15.65 -24.23
C SER A 194 15.05 -16.25 -23.51
N ASP A 195 15.17 -17.55 -23.54
CA ASP A 195 16.39 -18.26 -23.17
C ASP A 195 17.58 -17.78 -24.00
#